data_dc232aa4b4dde1d4672da3d74595b081
#
_entry.id   dc232aa4b4dde1d4672da3d74595b081
#
_cell.length_a   1.000
_cell.length_b   1.000
_cell.length_c   1.000
_cell.angle_alpha   90.00
_cell.angle_beta   90.00
_cell.angle_gamma   90.00
#
_symmetry.space_group_name_H-M   'P 1'
#
loop_
_entity.id
_entity.type
_entity.pdbx_description
1 polymer ?
#
loop_
_entity_poly.entity_id
_entity_poly.type
_entity_poly.pdbx_seq_one_letter_code
_entity_poly.pdbx_strand_id
1 'polypeptide(L)'
;MRIWFKVWKDNHLLQDTTIEDTSTETRTHKIFNALDTCCYEFNLSRPIWLDSTIRDFKRHSKARFTKDAFVEEIEFDYLEIHVIEED
;
A
#
# COMPACT_ATOMS: atom_id res chain seq x y z
N MET A 1 -1.37 14.94 -0.29
CA MET A 1 -1.94 13.57 -0.25
C MET A 1 -1.39 12.82 0.93
N ARG A 2 -2.22 12.08 1.64
CA ARG A 2 -1.78 11.23 2.76
C ARG A 2 -2.26 9.81 2.49
N ILE A 3 -1.34 8.87 2.61
CA ILE A 3 -1.57 7.47 2.28
C ILE A 3 -1.20 6.63 3.50
N TRP A 4 -2.15 5.83 3.97
CA TRP A 4 -1.99 5.00 5.14
C TRP A 4 -1.76 3.55 4.72
N PHE A 5 -0.65 2.97 5.19
CA PHE A 5 -0.30 1.57 4.93
C PHE A 5 -0.42 0.79 6.24
N LYS A 6 -1.09 -0.36 6.15
CA LYS A 6 -1.35 -1.21 7.31
C LYS A 6 -1.00 -2.66 6.99
N VAL A 7 -0.28 -3.31 7.89
CA VAL A 7 0.02 -4.74 7.80
C VAL A 7 -0.88 -5.50 8.75
N TRP A 8 -1.66 -6.42 8.22
CA TRP A 8 -2.65 -7.19 8.95
C TRP A 8 -2.30 -8.67 9.01
N LYS A 9 -2.47 -9.28 10.18
CA LYS A 9 -2.35 -10.73 10.37
C LYS A 9 -3.35 -11.17 11.43
N ASP A 10 -4.17 -12.22 11.12
CA ASP A 10 -5.17 -12.79 12.02
C ASP A 10 -6.09 -11.70 12.61
N ASN A 11 -6.49 -10.74 11.77
CA ASN A 11 -7.32 -9.59 12.14
C ASN A 11 -6.65 -8.61 13.12
N HIS A 12 -5.34 -8.72 13.30
CA HIS A 12 -4.57 -7.80 14.14
C HIS A 12 -3.72 -6.88 13.27
N LEU A 13 -3.70 -5.61 13.60
CA LEU A 13 -2.81 -4.63 12.99
C LEU A 13 -1.40 -4.82 13.57
N LEU A 14 -0.48 -5.35 12.76
CA LEU A 14 0.89 -5.59 13.21
C LEU A 14 1.73 -4.33 13.22
N GLN A 15 1.61 -3.52 12.16
CA GLN A 15 2.32 -2.25 12.03
C GLN A 15 1.64 -1.39 10.98
N ASP A 16 1.88 -0.11 11.02
CA ASP A 16 1.35 0.83 10.07
C ASP A 16 2.29 2.03 9.90
N THR A 17 2.10 2.75 8.81
CA THR A 17 2.78 4.02 8.56
C THR A 17 1.91 4.89 7.67
N THR A 18 2.03 6.20 7.81
CA THR A 18 1.36 7.16 6.94
C THR A 18 2.42 7.95 6.19
N ILE A 19 2.31 7.97 4.88
CA ILE A 19 3.20 8.71 4.00
C ILE A 19 2.47 9.95 3.52
N GLU A 20 3.07 11.11 3.74
CA GLU A 20 2.55 12.38 3.26
C GLU A 20 3.36 12.84 2.06
N ASP A 21 2.68 13.24 0.97
CA ASP A 21 3.32 13.74 -0.25
C ASP A 21 2.62 15.04 -0.67
N THR A 22 3.33 16.15 -0.53
CA THR A 22 2.87 17.49 -0.89
C THR A 22 3.48 17.99 -2.19
N SER A 23 4.16 17.11 -2.93
CA SER A 23 4.79 17.45 -4.20
C SER A 23 3.77 17.78 -5.29
N THR A 24 4.27 18.23 -6.43
CA THR A 24 3.43 18.50 -7.61
C THR A 24 3.34 17.30 -8.54
N GLU A 25 3.84 16.14 -8.11
CA GLU A 25 3.76 14.92 -8.89
C GLU A 25 2.32 14.49 -9.16
N THR A 26 2.13 13.65 -10.17
CA THR A 26 0.82 13.07 -10.45
C THR A 26 0.37 12.15 -9.33
N ARG A 27 -0.93 11.90 -9.24
CA ARG A 27 -1.50 10.98 -8.24
C ARG A 27 -0.85 9.60 -8.34
N THR A 28 -0.69 9.09 -9.54
CA THR A 28 -0.09 7.77 -9.78
C THR A 28 1.35 7.72 -9.25
N HIS A 29 2.16 8.74 -9.55
CA HIS A 29 3.54 8.77 -9.07
C HIS A 29 3.61 8.90 -7.55
N LYS A 30 2.73 9.69 -6.94
CA LYS A 30 2.67 9.82 -5.48
C LYS A 30 2.37 8.48 -4.83
N ILE A 31 1.44 7.71 -5.40
CA ILE A 31 1.08 6.40 -4.88
C ILE A 31 2.23 5.41 -5.01
N PHE A 32 2.89 5.36 -6.16
CA PHE A 32 4.03 4.47 -6.37
C PHE A 32 5.20 4.84 -5.45
N ASN A 33 5.50 6.13 -5.32
CA ASN A 33 6.57 6.59 -4.45
C ASN A 33 6.27 6.27 -2.98
N ALA A 34 5.03 6.46 -2.55
CA ALA A 34 4.62 6.15 -1.18
C ALA A 34 4.73 4.65 -0.90
N LEU A 35 4.33 3.81 -1.84
CA LEU A 35 4.45 2.36 -1.70
C LEU A 35 5.92 1.95 -1.58
N ASP A 36 6.80 2.53 -2.39
CA ASP A 36 8.24 2.27 -2.30
C ASP A 36 8.78 2.64 -0.92
N THR A 37 8.41 3.81 -0.42
CA THR A 37 8.83 4.28 0.91
C THR A 37 8.33 3.35 2.01
N CYS A 38 7.06 2.95 1.95
CA CYS A 38 6.47 2.02 2.91
C CYS A 38 7.20 0.68 2.92
N CYS A 39 7.45 0.12 1.74
CA CYS A 39 8.14 -1.17 1.62
C CYS A 39 9.56 -1.08 2.15
N TYR A 40 10.24 0.04 1.91
CA TYR A 40 11.57 0.28 2.47
C TYR A 40 11.51 0.29 4.02
N GLU A 41 10.55 1.03 4.59
CA GLU A 41 10.39 1.10 6.05
C GLU A 41 10.11 -0.26 6.67
N PHE A 42 9.28 -1.07 6.00
CA PHE A 42 8.85 -2.37 6.51
C PHE A 42 9.76 -3.51 6.08
N ASN A 43 10.84 -3.20 5.36
CA ASN A 43 11.79 -4.20 4.84
C ASN A 43 11.06 -5.26 3.98
N LEU A 44 10.22 -4.81 3.08
CA LEU A 44 9.45 -5.65 2.17
C LEU A 44 9.87 -5.41 0.72
N SER A 45 9.75 -6.47 -0.09
CA SER A 45 9.78 -6.30 -1.54
C SER A 45 8.52 -5.58 -1.98
N ARG A 46 8.64 -4.77 -3.04
CA ARG A 46 7.48 -4.07 -3.57
C ARG A 46 6.50 -5.08 -4.18
N PRO A 47 5.21 -5.04 -3.78
CA PRO A 47 4.22 -5.96 -4.34
C PRO A 47 3.85 -5.60 -5.77
N ILE A 48 3.25 -6.57 -6.46
CA ILE A 48 2.76 -6.42 -7.82
C ILE A 48 1.31 -5.94 -7.76
N TRP A 49 0.98 -4.94 -8.58
CA TRP A 49 -0.41 -4.50 -8.75
C TRP A 49 -1.15 -5.50 -9.63
N LEU A 50 -1.97 -6.35 -9.01
CA LEU A 50 -2.84 -7.27 -9.72
C LEU A 50 -4.08 -6.53 -10.24
N ASP A 51 -4.73 -7.07 -11.26
CA ASP A 51 -5.93 -6.42 -11.84
C ASP A 51 -7.02 -6.18 -10.81
N SER A 52 -7.23 -7.14 -9.90
CA SER A 52 -8.21 -6.99 -8.82
C SER A 52 -7.83 -5.88 -7.84
N THR A 53 -6.55 -5.77 -7.53
CA THR A 53 -6.02 -4.72 -6.64
C THR A 53 -6.24 -3.34 -7.25
N ILE A 54 -5.92 -3.19 -8.54
CA ILE A 54 -6.11 -1.93 -9.28
C ILE A 54 -7.59 -1.55 -9.28
N ARG A 55 -8.47 -2.52 -9.55
CA ARG A 55 -9.92 -2.30 -9.60
C ARG A 55 -10.45 -1.79 -8.26
N ASP A 56 -10.07 -2.44 -7.18
CA ASP A 56 -10.49 -2.07 -5.83
C ASP A 56 -9.96 -0.68 -5.46
N PHE A 57 -8.71 -0.42 -5.80
CA PHE A 57 -8.09 0.87 -5.50
C PHE A 57 -8.76 2.02 -6.26
N LYS A 58 -9.07 1.81 -7.54
CA LYS A 58 -9.78 2.81 -8.33
C LYS A 58 -11.17 3.10 -7.78
N ARG A 59 -11.84 2.07 -7.26
CA ARG A 59 -13.20 2.18 -6.75
C ARG A 59 -13.27 2.78 -5.35
N HIS A 60 -12.34 2.39 -4.47
CA HIS A 60 -12.43 2.70 -3.04
C HIS A 60 -11.28 3.54 -2.49
N SER A 61 -10.27 3.87 -3.29
CA SER A 61 -9.01 4.48 -2.84
C SER A 61 -8.35 3.64 -1.74
N LYS A 62 -8.65 2.35 -1.72
CA LYS A 62 -8.16 1.38 -0.75
C LYS A 62 -8.08 0.01 -1.41
N ALA A 63 -7.02 -0.73 -1.12
CA ALA A 63 -6.83 -2.06 -1.68
C ALA A 63 -5.90 -2.89 -0.79
N ARG A 64 -5.87 -4.19 -1.04
CA ARG A 64 -5.04 -5.15 -0.29
C ARG A 64 -4.06 -5.82 -1.22
N PHE A 65 -2.80 -5.88 -0.77
CA PHE A 65 -1.78 -6.69 -1.42
C PHE A 65 -1.65 -7.98 -0.61
N THR A 66 -2.25 -9.04 -1.14
CA THR A 66 -2.24 -10.36 -0.50
C THR A 66 -0.96 -11.12 -0.89
N LYS A 67 -0.84 -12.36 -0.43
CA LYS A 67 0.34 -13.20 -0.71
C LYS A 67 0.62 -13.34 -2.20
N ASP A 68 -0.43 -13.35 -3.03
CA ASP A 68 -0.30 -13.48 -4.49
C ASP A 68 0.42 -12.29 -5.13
N ALA A 69 0.43 -11.15 -4.46
CA ALA A 69 1.06 -9.94 -4.98
C ALA A 69 2.56 -9.86 -4.68
N PHE A 70 3.08 -10.73 -3.81
CA PHE A 70 4.48 -10.71 -3.42
C PHE A 70 5.24 -11.86 -4.05
N VAL A 71 6.40 -11.58 -4.64
CA VAL A 71 7.30 -12.62 -5.17
C VAL A 71 7.91 -13.41 -4.02
N GLU A 72 8.28 -12.70 -2.95
CA GLU A 72 8.82 -13.33 -1.75
C GLU A 72 7.69 -13.78 -0.82
N GLU A 73 7.96 -14.79 0.00
CA GLU A 73 7.03 -15.24 1.01
C GLU A 73 6.91 -14.17 2.10
N ILE A 74 5.66 -13.84 2.46
CA ILE A 74 5.37 -12.88 3.53
C ILE A 74 4.79 -13.63 4.73
N GLU A 75 5.03 -13.10 5.93
CA GLU A 75 4.59 -13.72 7.19
C GLU A 75 3.29 -13.11 7.73
N PHE A 76 2.64 -12.26 6.96
CA PHE A 76 1.38 -11.60 7.32
C PHE A 76 0.33 -11.89 6.24
N ASP A 77 -0.91 -11.50 6.48
CA ASP A 77 -2.01 -11.82 5.56
C ASP A 77 -2.06 -10.86 4.38
N TYR A 78 -1.95 -9.56 4.62
CA TYR A 78 -1.92 -8.58 3.54
C TYR A 78 -1.39 -7.23 4.02
N LEU A 79 -0.91 -6.47 3.05
CA LEU A 79 -0.57 -5.05 3.21
C LEU A 79 -1.72 -4.24 2.60
N GLU A 80 -2.33 -3.39 3.41
CA GLU A 80 -3.41 -2.52 2.95
C GLU A 80 -2.88 -1.14 2.61
N ILE A 81 -3.27 -0.62 1.44
CA ILE A 81 -3.02 0.76 1.04
C ILE A 81 -4.34 1.53 1.08
N HIS A 82 -4.34 2.71 1.68
CA HIS A 82 -5.55 3.51 1.84
C HIS A 82 -5.20 4.99 1.71
N VAL A 83 -5.73 5.65 0.66
CA VAL A 83 -5.57 7.10 0.51
C VAL A 83 -6.58 7.76 1.44
N ILE A 84 -6.09 8.36 2.52
CA ILE A 84 -6.96 8.97 3.53
C ILE A 84 -7.16 10.47 3.32
N GLU A 85 -6.31 11.09 2.51
CA GLU A 85 -6.45 12.51 2.16
C GLU A 85 -5.91 12.73 0.75
N GLU A 86 -6.79 13.12 -0.17
CA GLU A 86 -6.41 13.49 -1.54
C GLU A 86 -5.83 14.90 -1.56
N ASP A 87 -5.25 15.30 -2.68
CA ASP A 87 -4.74 16.67 -2.87
C ASP A 87 -5.85 17.69 -2.99
#